data_4d8d03ddd6a751ce5dc6d1d69bbaae3b
#
_entry.id   4d8d03ddd6a751ce5dc6d1d69bbaae3b
#
_cell.length_a   1.000
_cell.length_b   1.000
_cell.length_c   1.000
_cell.angle_alpha   90.00
_cell.angle_beta   90.00
_cell.angle_gamma   90.00
#
_symmetry.space_group_name_H-M   'P 1'
#
loop_
_entity.id
_entity.type
_entity.pdbx_description
1 polymer ?
#
loop_
_entity_poly.entity_id
_entity_poly.type
_entity_poly.pdbx_seq_one_letter_code
_entity_poly.pdbx_strand_id
1 'polypeptide(L)'
;MARYTGPKCKLSRREGTDLFLKSARRSLDTKCKLDSRPGQHGAKSTCISEYGTQLREKQKIRRMYGVLERQFRNYFDKAITKRGATGEVLLQMLESRLDNVVYRMGFASTRAEA
;
A
#
# COMPACT_ATOMS: atom_id res chain seq x y z
N MET A 1 -10.08 15.85 3.63
CA MET A 1 -9.24 14.79 4.23
C MET A 1 -7.93 14.64 3.45
N ALA A 2 -6.79 14.59 4.13
CA ALA A 2 -5.50 14.42 3.49
C ALA A 2 -5.38 13.04 2.85
N ARG A 3 -4.86 12.98 1.61
CA ARG A 3 -4.65 11.75 0.86
C ARG A 3 -3.43 11.90 -0.06
N TYR A 4 -2.91 10.78 -0.52
CA TYR A 4 -1.84 10.79 -1.52
C TYR A 4 -2.41 11.14 -2.90
N THR A 5 -1.93 12.22 -3.50
CA THR A 5 -2.36 12.72 -4.81
C THR A 5 -1.29 12.58 -5.89
N GLY A 6 -0.14 12.04 -5.55
CA GLY A 6 0.99 11.87 -6.46
C GLY A 6 0.86 10.66 -7.40
N PRO A 7 1.89 10.38 -8.21
CA PRO A 7 1.90 9.28 -9.17
C PRO A 7 1.78 7.90 -8.50
N LYS A 8 0.80 7.10 -8.92
CA LYS A 8 0.58 5.75 -8.37
C LYS A 8 1.64 4.74 -8.83
N CYS A 9 2.11 4.84 -10.06
CA CYS A 9 3.20 3.99 -10.55
C CYS A 9 4.47 4.12 -9.72
N LYS A 10 4.77 5.32 -9.24
CA LYS A 10 5.93 5.57 -8.37
C LYS A 10 5.88 4.72 -7.11
N LEU A 11 4.71 4.60 -6.49
CA LEU A 11 4.52 3.78 -5.30
C LEU A 11 4.72 2.29 -5.60
N SER A 12 4.09 1.78 -6.67
CA SER A 12 4.22 0.38 -7.08
C SER A 12 5.66 0.04 -7.46
N ARG A 13 6.35 0.91 -8.18
CA ARG A 13 7.77 0.73 -8.54
C ARG A 13 8.68 0.69 -7.32
N ARG A 14 8.41 1.52 -6.31
CA ARG A 14 9.20 1.55 -5.09
C ARG A 14 9.09 0.24 -4.30
N GLU A 15 7.90 -0.35 -4.25
CA GLU A 15 7.67 -1.63 -3.58
C GLU A 15 7.96 -2.84 -4.47
N GLY A 16 8.17 -2.63 -5.78
CA GLY A 16 8.48 -3.69 -6.73
C GLY A 16 7.33 -4.68 -6.98
N THR A 17 6.11 -4.32 -6.64
CA THR A 17 4.94 -5.18 -6.81
C THR A 17 3.71 -4.35 -7.14
N ASP A 18 2.67 -5.01 -7.67
CA ASP A 18 1.38 -4.38 -7.89
C ASP A 18 0.68 -4.13 -6.55
N LEU A 19 0.37 -2.87 -6.28
CA LEU A 19 -0.38 -2.45 -5.08
C LEU A 19 -1.88 -2.26 -5.38
N PHE A 20 -2.34 -2.62 -6.56
CA PHE A 20 -3.75 -2.49 -7.00
C PHE A 20 -4.25 -1.04 -6.94
N LEU A 21 -3.35 -0.08 -7.17
CA LEU A 21 -3.67 1.35 -7.15
C LEU A 21 -4.22 1.87 -8.46
N LYS A 22 -4.10 1.10 -9.54
CA LYS A 22 -4.64 1.41 -10.85
C LYS A 22 -5.66 0.36 -11.28
N SER A 23 -6.59 0.79 -12.15
CA SER A 23 -7.61 -0.11 -12.70
C SER A 23 -7.00 -1.35 -13.35
N ALA A 24 -7.62 -2.51 -13.11
CA ALA A 24 -7.20 -3.80 -13.66
C ALA A 24 -7.46 -3.98 -15.17
N ARG A 25 -8.02 -2.98 -15.86
CA ARG A 25 -8.33 -3.04 -17.30
C ARG A 25 -7.10 -3.33 -18.17
N ARG A 26 -5.94 -2.88 -17.73
CA ARG A 26 -4.65 -3.20 -18.37
C ARG A 26 -3.71 -3.76 -17.31
N SER A 27 -2.85 -4.68 -17.72
CA SER A 27 -1.82 -5.18 -16.82
C SER A 27 -0.91 -4.04 -16.35
N LEU A 28 -0.42 -4.12 -15.12
CA LEU A 28 0.45 -3.09 -14.55
C LEU A 28 1.79 -3.01 -15.31
N ASP A 29 2.28 -4.12 -15.85
CA ASP A 29 3.53 -4.18 -16.62
C ASP A 29 3.49 -3.27 -17.86
N THR A 30 2.31 -3.10 -18.45
CA THR A 30 2.14 -2.19 -19.59
C THR A 30 2.04 -0.72 -19.18
N LYS A 31 1.70 -0.44 -17.92
CA LYS A 31 1.50 0.93 -17.40
C LYS A 31 2.72 1.45 -16.65
N CYS A 32 3.42 0.58 -15.96
CA CYS A 32 4.51 0.91 -15.05
C CYS A 32 5.70 -0.02 -15.28
N LYS A 33 6.90 0.52 -15.16
CA LYS A 33 8.14 -0.29 -15.19
C LYS A 33 8.46 -0.77 -13.77
N LEU A 34 7.91 -1.92 -13.37
CA LEU A 34 8.10 -2.45 -12.02
C LEU A 34 9.55 -2.88 -11.73
N ASP A 35 10.32 -3.21 -12.77
CA ASP A 35 11.69 -3.70 -12.63
C ASP A 35 12.68 -2.63 -12.17
N SER A 36 12.33 -1.36 -12.31
CA SER A 36 13.20 -0.24 -11.93
C SER A 36 12.56 0.60 -10.83
N ARG A 37 13.37 0.92 -9.83
CA ARG A 37 12.96 1.85 -8.77
C ARG A 37 12.71 3.24 -9.33
N PRO A 38 11.82 4.04 -8.71
CA PRO A 38 11.61 5.41 -9.13
C PRO A 38 12.81 6.30 -8.78
N GLY A 39 13.00 7.36 -9.54
CA GLY A 39 14.04 8.36 -9.30
C GLY A 39 15.25 8.20 -10.22
N GLN A 40 16.14 9.19 -10.12
CA GLN A 40 17.34 9.29 -10.98
C GLN A 40 18.31 8.12 -10.79
N HIS A 41 18.41 7.58 -9.58
CA HIS A 41 19.31 6.49 -9.22
C HIS A 41 18.61 5.14 -9.08
N GLY A 42 17.44 4.99 -9.68
CA GLY A 42 16.62 3.78 -9.56
C GLY A 42 17.28 2.49 -10.03
N ALA A 43 18.22 2.59 -10.98
CA ALA A 43 18.96 1.44 -11.51
C ALA A 43 20.03 0.90 -10.54
N LYS A 44 20.44 1.69 -9.55
CA LYS A 44 21.47 1.27 -8.58
C LYS A 44 20.89 0.27 -7.59
N SER A 45 21.53 -0.89 -7.50
CA SER A 45 21.22 -1.90 -6.48
C SER A 45 21.98 -1.59 -5.20
N THR A 46 21.28 -1.52 -4.09
CA THR A 46 21.87 -1.40 -2.75
C THR A 46 21.44 -2.57 -1.89
N CYS A 47 22.33 -3.01 -1.02
CA CYS A 47 21.99 -4.04 -0.03
C CYS A 47 20.93 -3.49 0.94
N ILE A 48 19.87 -4.27 1.15
CA ILE A 48 18.76 -3.88 2.04
C ILE A 48 19.02 -4.47 3.42
N SER A 49 19.04 -3.61 4.46
CA SER A 49 19.14 -4.05 5.84
C SER A 49 17.84 -4.72 6.29
N GLU A 50 17.88 -5.44 7.41
CA GLU A 50 16.69 -6.04 8.03
C GLU A 50 15.63 -4.98 8.35
N TYR A 51 16.04 -3.85 8.93
CA TYR A 51 15.16 -2.70 9.14
C TYR A 51 14.51 -2.23 7.83
N GLY A 52 15.30 -2.14 6.76
CA GLY A 52 14.81 -1.74 5.44
C GLY A 52 13.75 -2.70 4.89
N THR A 53 13.93 -4.01 5.09
CA THR A 53 12.95 -5.02 4.69
C THR A 53 11.64 -4.87 5.45
N GLN A 54 11.70 -4.71 6.76
CA GLN A 54 10.51 -4.48 7.60
C GLN A 54 9.80 -3.17 7.23
N LEU A 55 10.55 -2.11 6.96
CA LEU A 55 10.01 -0.83 6.53
C LEU A 55 9.26 -0.98 5.18
N ARG A 56 9.80 -1.73 4.23
CA ARG A 56 9.16 -1.95 2.94
C ARG A 56 7.84 -2.72 3.09
N GLU A 57 7.76 -3.72 3.93
CA GLU A 57 6.52 -4.45 4.19
C GLU A 57 5.44 -3.54 4.80
N LYS A 58 5.79 -2.74 5.78
CA LYS A 58 4.89 -1.75 6.38
C LYS A 58 4.38 -0.77 5.32
N GLN A 59 5.28 -0.19 4.54
CA GLN A 59 4.93 0.80 3.53
C GLN A 59 4.08 0.20 2.41
N LYS A 60 4.31 -1.05 2.04
CA LYS A 60 3.49 -1.78 1.08
C LYS A 60 2.03 -1.82 1.53
N ILE A 61 1.79 -2.29 2.75
CA ILE A 61 0.43 -2.39 3.32
C ILE A 61 -0.22 -1.01 3.38
N ARG A 62 0.47 -0.03 3.92
CA ARG A 62 -0.04 1.33 4.06
C ARG A 62 -0.46 1.92 2.72
N ARG A 63 0.37 1.76 1.70
CA ARG A 63 0.12 2.28 0.35
C ARG A 63 -1.00 1.53 -0.37
N MET A 64 -1.08 0.23 -0.16
CA MET A 64 -2.15 -0.60 -0.72
C MET A 64 -3.53 -0.13 -0.28
N TYR A 65 -3.68 0.19 1.00
CA TYR A 65 -4.95 0.69 1.55
C TYR A 65 -5.11 2.21 1.46
N GLY A 66 -4.09 2.93 1.00
CA GLY A 66 -4.17 4.39 0.84
C GLY A 66 -4.21 5.16 2.16
N VAL A 67 -3.66 4.60 3.22
CA VAL A 67 -3.66 5.18 4.56
C VAL A 67 -2.39 6.00 4.77
N LEU A 68 -2.50 7.20 5.37
CA LEU A 68 -1.37 8.02 5.74
C LEU A 68 -0.72 7.52 7.04
N GLU A 69 0.53 7.89 7.26
CA GLU A 69 1.36 7.38 8.36
C GLU A 69 0.71 7.54 9.75
N ARG A 70 0.19 8.72 10.04
CA ARG A 70 -0.45 8.99 11.33
C ARG A 70 -1.68 8.10 11.56
N GLN A 71 -2.52 7.97 10.56
CA GLN A 71 -3.71 7.12 10.64
C GLN A 71 -3.32 5.64 10.75
N PHE A 72 -2.33 5.20 10.01
CA PHE A 72 -1.81 3.83 10.10
C PHE A 72 -1.30 3.53 11.51
N ARG A 73 -0.56 4.46 12.09
CA ARG A 73 -0.08 4.35 13.47
C ARG A 73 -1.22 4.22 14.48
N ASN A 74 -2.28 5.02 14.30
CA ASN A 74 -3.46 4.93 15.17
C ASN A 74 -4.14 3.55 15.05
N TYR A 75 -4.21 2.97 13.86
CA TYR A 75 -4.72 1.61 13.68
C TYR A 75 -3.84 0.58 14.39
N PHE A 76 -2.54 0.73 14.28
CA PHE A 76 -1.59 -0.17 14.94
C PHE A 76 -1.71 -0.10 16.47
N ASP A 77 -1.79 1.09 17.03
CA ASP A 77 -1.95 1.29 18.47
C ASP A 77 -3.25 0.64 18.99
N LYS A 78 -4.33 0.76 18.23
CA LYS A 78 -5.60 0.09 18.54
C LYS A 78 -5.49 -1.43 18.39
N ALA A 79 -4.77 -1.92 17.41
CA ALA A 79 -4.60 -3.35 17.17
C ALA A 79 -3.84 -4.04 18.32
N ILE A 80 -2.84 -3.37 18.91
CA ILE A 80 -2.09 -3.88 20.05
C ILE A 80 -2.99 -4.13 21.26
N THR A 81 -3.99 -3.27 21.49
CA THR A 81 -4.88 -3.37 22.64
C THR A 81 -5.94 -4.46 22.50
N LYS A 82 -6.17 -4.98 21.30
CA LYS A 82 -7.15 -6.03 21.05
C LYS A 82 -6.55 -7.43 21.27
N ARG A 83 -7.41 -8.38 21.64
CA ARG A 83 -7.01 -9.79 21.76
C ARG A 83 -6.73 -10.39 20.38
N GLY A 84 -5.71 -11.24 20.31
CA GLY A 84 -5.29 -11.94 19.11
C GLY A 84 -3.94 -11.46 18.58
N ALA A 85 -3.51 -12.03 17.46
CA ALA A 85 -2.27 -11.63 16.80
C ALA A 85 -2.40 -10.19 16.26
N THR A 86 -1.50 -9.30 16.64
CA THR A 86 -1.54 -7.88 16.27
C THR A 86 -1.60 -7.67 14.76
N GLY A 87 -0.84 -8.44 13.99
CA GLY A 87 -0.84 -8.36 12.53
C GLY A 87 -2.19 -8.70 11.90
N GLU A 88 -2.82 -9.78 12.35
CA GLU A 88 -4.15 -10.18 11.87
C GLU A 88 -5.21 -9.14 12.24
N VAL A 89 -5.19 -8.66 13.48
CA VAL A 89 -6.14 -7.63 13.93
C VAL A 89 -5.97 -6.34 13.13
N LEU A 90 -4.74 -5.93 12.86
CA LEU A 90 -4.45 -4.74 12.05
C LEU A 90 -5.02 -4.89 10.63
N LEU A 91 -4.80 -6.04 9.99
CA LEU A 91 -5.33 -6.31 8.65
C LEU A 91 -6.86 -6.36 8.64
N GLN A 92 -7.49 -6.95 9.66
CA GLN A 92 -8.95 -6.94 9.81
C GLN A 92 -9.50 -5.52 9.92
N MET A 93 -8.83 -4.66 10.70
CA MET A 93 -9.24 -3.26 10.83
C MET A 93 -9.11 -2.51 9.52
N LEU A 94 -8.04 -2.74 8.75
CA LEU A 94 -7.85 -2.12 7.43
C LEU A 94 -8.87 -2.63 6.41
N GLU A 95 -9.16 -3.93 6.41
CA GLU A 95 -10.19 -4.52 5.53
C GLU A 95 -11.62 -4.04 5.88
N SER A 96 -11.87 -3.65 7.12
CA SER A 96 -13.17 -3.15 7.58
C SER A 96 -13.44 -1.69 7.19
N ARG A 97 -12.49 -1.00 6.59
CA ARG A 97 -12.70 0.39 6.12
C ARG A 97 -13.77 0.43 5.05
N LEU A 98 -14.60 1.47 5.07
CA LEU A 98 -15.69 1.64 4.10
C LEU A 98 -15.17 1.70 2.66
N ASP A 99 -14.09 2.43 2.41
CA ASP A 99 -13.48 2.52 1.08
C ASP A 99 -13.05 1.15 0.54
N ASN A 100 -12.43 0.33 1.39
CA ASN A 100 -12.03 -1.02 1.03
C ASN A 100 -13.23 -1.93 0.78
N VAL A 101 -14.26 -1.84 1.60
CA VAL A 101 -15.50 -2.63 1.43
C VAL A 101 -16.16 -2.30 0.10
N VAL A 102 -16.31 -1.02 -0.23
CA VAL A 102 -16.88 -0.56 -1.51
C VAL A 102 -16.05 -1.07 -2.69
N TYR A 103 -14.73 -1.01 -2.60
CA TYR A 103 -13.84 -1.55 -3.61
C TYR A 103 -14.01 -3.07 -3.79
N ARG A 104 -14.05 -3.83 -2.70
CA ARG A 104 -14.23 -5.30 -2.73
C ARG A 104 -15.59 -5.72 -3.28
N MET A 105 -16.62 -4.91 -3.07
CA MET A 105 -17.95 -5.15 -3.63
C MET A 105 -18.02 -4.92 -5.15
N GLY A 106 -17.00 -4.33 -5.75
CA GLY A 106 -16.92 -4.09 -7.18
C GLY A 106 -17.56 -2.79 -7.66
N PHE A 107 -17.97 -1.89 -6.75
CA PHE A 107 -18.54 -0.59 -7.14
C PHE A 107 -17.50 0.39 -7.66
N ALA A 108 -16.23 0.16 -7.37
CA ALA A 108 -15.13 1.00 -7.80
C ALA A 108 -13.98 0.15 -8.35
N SER A 109 -13.25 0.68 -9.32
CA SER A 109 -12.10 -0.01 -9.90
C SER A 109 -10.84 0.06 -9.06
N THR A 110 -10.76 1.04 -8.16
CA THR A 110 -9.67 1.22 -7.21
C THR A 110 -10.19 1.69 -5.86
N ARG A 111 -9.37 1.51 -4.80
CA ARG A 111 -9.73 2.01 -3.47
C ARG A 111 -9.83 3.55 -3.42
N ALA A 112 -9.02 4.24 -4.23
CA ALA A 112 -9.07 5.71 -4.30
C ALA A 112 -10.40 6.19 -4.92
N GLU A 113 -10.89 5.48 -5.92
CA GLU A 113 -12.21 5.76 -6.52
C GLU A 113 -13.33 5.48 -5.51
N ALA A 114 -13.24 4.39 -4.77
CA ALA A 114 -14.20 4.03 -3.73
C ALA A 114 -14.27 5.08 -2.62
#